data_136c8638d3b1a592057a161b41a7b3e4
#
_entry.id   136c8638d3b1a592057a161b41a7b3e4
#
_cell.length_a   1.000
_cell.length_b   1.000
_cell.length_c   1.000
_cell.angle_alpha   90.00
_cell.angle_beta   90.00
_cell.angle_gamma   90.00
#
_symmetry.space_group_name_H-M   'P 1'
#
loop_
_entity.id
_entity.type
_entity.pdbx_description
1 polymer ?
#
loop_
_entity_poly.entity_id
_entity_poly.type
_entity_poly.pdbx_seq_one_letter_code
_entity_poly.pdbx_strand_id
1 'polypeptide(L)'
;QEWVVSSMMFGAAVGAVGSGWLSFKLGRKKSLMIGAILFVAGSLFSAAAPNVEVLILSRVLLGLAVGVASYTAPLYLSEIAPEKIRGSMISMYQLMITIGILGAYLSDTAFSYTGAWRWMLGVIIIPAILLLIGVFFLPDSPRWFAAKRRFVDAERVLLRLRDTSAEAKRELDEIRESLQVKQSGWALFKENSNFRRAVFLGVLLQVMQQFTGMNVIMYYAPKIFELAGY
;
A
#
# COMPACT_ATOMS: atom_id res chain seq x y z
N GLN A 1 -22.01 15.09 0.76
CA GLN A 1 -21.52 13.74 0.43
C GLN A 1 -20.14 13.80 -0.22
N GLU A 2 -19.89 14.72 -1.14
CA GLU A 2 -18.61 14.85 -1.88
C GLU A 2 -17.40 15.05 -0.98
N TRP A 3 -17.52 15.86 0.09
CA TRP A 3 -16.44 16.10 1.05
C TRP A 3 -16.00 14.82 1.80
N VAL A 4 -16.93 13.91 2.05
CA VAL A 4 -16.62 12.63 2.74
C VAL A 4 -15.80 11.72 1.84
N VAL A 5 -16.05 11.71 0.54
CA VAL A 5 -15.27 10.91 -0.44
C VAL A 5 -13.92 11.57 -0.71
N SER A 6 -13.93 12.88 -0.99
CA SER A 6 -12.70 13.63 -1.33
C SER A 6 -11.68 13.68 -0.19
N SER A 7 -12.15 13.71 1.07
CA SER A 7 -11.26 13.72 2.24
C SER A 7 -10.39 12.47 2.34
N MET A 8 -10.92 11.31 1.96
CA MET A 8 -10.14 10.07 1.92
C MET A 8 -9.05 10.11 0.83
N MET A 9 -9.37 10.65 -0.36
CA MET A 9 -8.40 10.81 -1.44
C MET A 9 -7.28 11.78 -1.05
N PHE A 10 -7.63 12.88 -0.39
CA PHE A 10 -6.65 13.82 0.14
C PHE A 10 -5.72 13.15 1.16
N GLY A 11 -6.28 12.41 2.12
CA GLY A 11 -5.50 11.62 3.07
C GLY A 11 -4.56 10.62 2.39
N ALA A 12 -5.04 9.93 1.34
CA ALA A 12 -4.24 8.96 0.59
C ALA A 12 -3.06 9.61 -0.15
N ALA A 13 -3.27 10.80 -0.74
CA ALA A 13 -2.21 11.56 -1.39
C ALA A 13 -1.12 11.97 -0.39
N VAL A 14 -1.52 12.53 0.75
CA VAL A 14 -0.59 12.92 1.83
C VAL A 14 0.15 11.70 2.38
N GLY A 15 -0.58 10.61 2.63
CA GLY A 15 -0.01 9.35 3.10
C GLY A 15 1.00 8.75 2.13
N ALA A 16 0.72 8.77 0.83
CA ALA A 16 1.62 8.27 -0.21
C ALA A 16 2.93 9.07 -0.27
N VAL A 17 2.84 10.41 -0.23
CA VAL A 17 4.03 11.29 -0.21
C VAL A 17 4.87 11.07 1.05
N GLY A 18 4.21 10.98 2.21
CA GLY A 18 4.90 10.76 3.50
C GLY A 18 5.49 9.35 3.65
N SER A 19 4.90 8.36 2.98
CA SER A 19 5.29 6.95 3.11
C SER A 19 6.70 6.65 2.64
N GLY A 20 7.19 7.35 1.62
CA GLY A 20 8.58 7.22 1.16
C GLY A 20 9.58 7.53 2.25
N TRP A 21 9.41 8.66 2.93
CA TRP A 21 10.23 9.06 4.06
C TRP A 21 10.07 8.12 5.26
N LEU A 22 8.84 7.76 5.59
CA LEU A 22 8.51 6.87 6.70
C LEU A 22 9.17 5.49 6.50
N SER A 23 8.99 4.91 5.32
CA SER A 23 9.54 3.60 4.94
C SER A 23 11.06 3.59 4.92
N PHE A 24 11.70 4.68 4.48
CA PHE A 24 13.15 4.81 4.53
C PHE A 24 13.68 4.94 5.96
N LYS A 25 13.02 5.72 6.82
CA LYS A 25 13.47 6.00 8.18
C LYS A 25 13.23 4.83 9.14
N LEU A 26 12.03 4.28 9.16
CA LEU A 26 11.58 3.27 10.12
C LEU A 26 11.67 1.82 9.63
N GLY A 27 11.78 1.61 8.32
CA GLY A 27 11.71 0.29 7.69
C GLY A 27 10.33 -0.03 7.13
N ARG A 28 10.28 -1.04 6.29
CA ARG A 28 9.04 -1.40 5.58
C ARG A 28 8.03 -2.02 6.52
N LYS A 29 8.48 -2.93 7.40
CA LYS A 29 7.64 -3.58 8.41
C LYS A 29 6.96 -2.57 9.33
N LYS A 30 7.71 -1.67 9.94
CA LYS A 30 7.16 -0.67 10.87
C LYS A 30 6.22 0.29 10.17
N SER A 31 6.50 0.67 8.92
CA SER A 31 5.62 1.53 8.14
C SER A 31 4.29 0.84 7.84
N LEU A 32 4.30 -0.45 7.48
CA LEU A 32 3.08 -1.25 7.32
C LEU A 32 2.31 -1.40 8.63
N MET A 33 3.00 -1.59 9.76
CA MET A 33 2.35 -1.64 11.08
C MET A 33 1.65 -0.32 11.42
N ILE A 34 2.29 0.82 11.14
CA ILE A 34 1.68 2.15 11.32
C ILE A 34 0.45 2.27 10.42
N GLY A 35 0.54 1.88 9.15
CA GLY A 35 -0.60 1.83 8.23
C GLY A 35 -1.75 0.98 8.77
N ALA A 36 -1.46 -0.21 9.27
CA ALA A 36 -2.46 -1.11 9.85
C ALA A 36 -3.12 -0.51 11.11
N ILE A 37 -2.34 0.12 11.98
CA ILE A 37 -2.88 0.82 13.17
C ILE A 37 -3.79 1.98 12.75
N LEU A 38 -3.39 2.77 11.74
CA LEU A 38 -4.21 3.84 11.20
C LEU A 38 -5.51 3.31 10.57
N PHE A 39 -5.48 2.14 9.91
CA PHE A 39 -6.70 1.48 9.43
C PHE A 39 -7.65 1.10 10.56
N VAL A 40 -7.13 0.47 11.62
CA VAL A 40 -7.93 0.10 12.78
C VAL A 40 -8.54 1.34 13.45
N ALA A 41 -7.71 2.35 13.74
CA ALA A 41 -8.17 3.59 14.37
C ALA A 41 -9.19 4.33 13.48
N GLY A 42 -8.89 4.52 12.19
CA GLY A 42 -9.78 5.20 11.25
C GLY A 42 -11.11 4.48 11.08
N SER A 43 -11.12 3.14 11.05
CA SER A 43 -12.35 2.35 10.96
C SER A 43 -13.19 2.46 12.23
N LEU A 44 -12.56 2.38 13.42
CA LEU A 44 -13.25 2.58 14.70
C LEU A 44 -13.88 3.96 14.80
N PHE A 45 -13.12 5.02 14.48
CA PHE A 45 -13.66 6.37 14.48
C PHE A 45 -14.76 6.58 13.44
N SER A 46 -14.66 5.95 12.26
CA SER A 46 -15.71 6.01 11.25
C SER A 46 -17.00 5.33 11.72
N ALA A 47 -16.89 4.14 12.31
CA ALA A 47 -18.04 3.39 12.83
C ALA A 47 -18.72 4.09 14.03
N ALA A 48 -17.92 4.73 14.89
CA ALA A 48 -18.38 5.43 16.08
C ALA A 48 -18.74 6.92 15.83
N ALA A 49 -18.62 7.43 14.59
CA ALA A 49 -18.77 8.86 14.31
C ALA A 49 -20.14 9.40 14.73
N PRO A 50 -20.20 10.39 15.66
CA PRO A 50 -21.43 11.02 16.10
C PRO A 50 -21.94 12.09 15.12
N ASN A 51 -21.04 12.70 14.36
CA ASN A 51 -21.32 13.77 13.41
C ASN A 51 -20.47 13.67 12.14
N VAL A 52 -20.82 14.48 11.13
CA VAL A 52 -20.14 14.46 9.82
C VAL A 52 -18.68 14.91 9.91
N GLU A 53 -18.35 15.81 10.82
CA GLU A 53 -16.97 16.31 10.98
C GLU A 53 -16.02 15.20 11.45
N VAL A 54 -16.44 14.42 12.45
CA VAL A 54 -15.67 13.27 12.92
C VAL A 54 -15.56 12.20 11.83
N LEU A 55 -16.62 12.01 11.04
CA LEU A 55 -16.60 11.12 9.90
C LEU A 55 -15.57 11.56 8.84
N ILE A 56 -15.51 12.86 8.51
CA ILE A 56 -14.52 13.41 7.57
C ILE A 56 -13.10 13.19 8.10
N LEU A 57 -12.84 13.49 9.38
CA LEU A 57 -11.53 13.26 9.98
C LEU A 57 -11.12 11.79 9.97
N SER A 58 -12.05 10.89 10.27
CA SER A 58 -11.78 9.44 10.20
C SER A 58 -11.49 8.97 8.79
N ARG A 59 -12.14 9.56 7.77
CA ARG A 59 -11.85 9.30 6.35
C ARG A 59 -10.46 9.79 5.94
N VAL A 60 -10.00 10.92 6.46
CA VAL A 60 -8.60 11.38 6.25
C VAL A 60 -7.62 10.37 6.86
N LEU A 61 -7.89 9.86 8.07
CA LEU A 61 -7.05 8.84 8.70
C LEU A 61 -7.01 7.54 7.90
N LEU A 62 -8.17 7.07 7.41
CA LEU A 62 -8.23 5.92 6.52
C LEU A 62 -7.46 6.18 5.22
N GLY A 63 -7.59 7.37 4.65
CA GLY A 63 -6.82 7.79 3.49
C GLY A 63 -5.31 7.72 3.74
N LEU A 64 -4.82 8.30 4.84
CA LEU A 64 -3.41 8.20 5.23
C LEU A 64 -2.94 6.75 5.30
N ALA A 65 -3.74 5.86 5.90
CA ALA A 65 -3.45 4.44 5.98
C ALA A 65 -3.34 3.79 4.60
N VAL A 66 -4.29 4.09 3.71
CA VAL A 66 -4.27 3.64 2.29
C VAL A 66 -3.01 4.12 1.60
N GLY A 67 -2.66 5.40 1.73
CA GLY A 67 -1.45 5.97 1.10
C GLY A 67 -0.17 5.29 1.56
N VAL A 68 -0.03 5.05 2.88
CA VAL A 68 1.13 4.34 3.44
C VAL A 68 1.18 2.90 2.96
N ALA A 69 0.06 2.19 2.98
CA ALA A 69 0.00 0.78 2.58
C ALA A 69 0.26 0.60 1.08
N SER A 70 -0.36 1.43 0.23
CA SER A 70 -0.24 1.35 -1.24
C SER A 70 1.19 1.58 -1.74
N TYR A 71 1.98 2.39 -1.05
CA TYR A 71 3.40 2.57 -1.37
C TYR A 71 4.25 1.45 -0.76
N THR A 72 4.05 1.16 0.53
CA THR A 72 4.99 0.32 1.28
C THR A 72 4.80 -1.16 0.99
N ALA A 73 3.56 -1.63 0.75
CA ALA A 73 3.30 -3.06 0.54
C ALA A 73 3.94 -3.61 -0.74
N PRO A 74 3.76 -3.01 -1.94
CA PRO A 74 4.42 -3.51 -3.14
C PRO A 74 5.94 -3.36 -3.08
N LEU A 75 6.45 -2.30 -2.46
CA LEU A 75 7.88 -2.13 -2.22
C LEU A 75 8.43 -3.25 -1.34
N TYR A 76 7.77 -3.55 -0.22
CA TYR A 76 8.15 -4.62 0.67
C TYR A 76 8.13 -6.00 -0.02
N LEU A 77 7.07 -6.30 -0.77
CA LEU A 77 6.97 -7.53 -1.55
C LEU A 77 8.10 -7.66 -2.58
N SER A 78 8.42 -6.58 -3.28
CA SER A 78 9.50 -6.58 -4.26
C SER A 78 10.90 -6.80 -3.66
N GLU A 79 11.10 -6.39 -2.40
CA GLU A 79 12.37 -6.51 -1.67
C GLU A 79 12.55 -7.87 -0.97
N ILE A 80 11.45 -8.52 -0.58
CA ILE A 80 11.47 -9.83 0.09
C ILE A 80 11.42 -10.99 -0.91
N ALA A 81 10.67 -10.82 -1.99
CA ALA A 81 10.44 -11.89 -2.95
C ALA A 81 11.73 -12.29 -3.66
N PRO A 82 12.02 -13.60 -3.76
CA PRO A 82 13.04 -14.13 -4.67
C PRO A 82 12.78 -13.65 -6.11
N GLU A 83 13.86 -13.45 -6.86
CA GLU A 83 13.78 -12.93 -8.22
C GLU A 83 12.81 -13.74 -9.10
N LYS A 84 12.85 -15.07 -8.98
CA LYS A 84 12.04 -16.01 -9.76
C LYS A 84 10.51 -15.81 -9.60
N ILE A 85 10.05 -15.43 -8.41
CA ILE A 85 8.61 -15.32 -8.09
C ILE A 85 8.16 -13.87 -7.83
N ARG A 86 9.04 -12.89 -7.94
CA ARG A 86 8.74 -11.46 -7.65
C ARG A 86 7.55 -10.96 -8.47
N GLY A 87 7.50 -11.26 -9.76
CA GLY A 87 6.39 -10.87 -10.63
C GLY A 87 5.07 -11.50 -10.18
N SER A 88 5.08 -12.78 -9.82
CA SER A 88 3.90 -13.48 -9.31
C SER A 88 3.39 -12.89 -7.99
N MET A 89 4.29 -12.51 -7.07
CA MET A 89 3.90 -11.89 -5.81
C MET A 89 3.28 -10.49 -6.00
N ILE A 90 3.77 -9.71 -6.97
CA ILE A 90 3.17 -8.42 -7.33
C ILE A 90 1.80 -8.63 -7.98
N SER A 91 1.64 -9.65 -8.81
CA SER A 91 0.32 -10.00 -9.39
C SER A 91 -0.66 -10.46 -8.31
N MET A 92 -0.18 -11.23 -7.32
CA MET A 92 -1.00 -11.64 -6.18
C MET A 92 -1.44 -10.44 -5.32
N TYR A 93 -0.57 -9.44 -5.15
CA TYR A 93 -0.95 -8.18 -4.49
C TYR A 93 -2.12 -7.51 -5.21
N GLN A 94 -2.08 -7.43 -6.54
CA GLN A 94 -3.17 -6.85 -7.32
C GLN A 94 -4.45 -7.69 -7.23
N LEU A 95 -4.34 -9.01 -7.23
CA LEU A 95 -5.48 -9.92 -7.03
C LEU A 95 -6.14 -9.70 -5.67
N MET A 96 -5.35 -9.53 -4.60
CA MET A 96 -5.88 -9.24 -3.26
C MET A 96 -6.64 -7.91 -3.18
N ILE A 97 -6.21 -6.88 -3.93
CA ILE A 97 -6.97 -5.63 -4.05
C ILE A 97 -8.34 -5.90 -4.66
N THR A 98 -8.40 -6.66 -5.76
CA THR A 98 -9.66 -6.99 -6.45
C THR A 98 -10.61 -7.81 -5.56
N ILE A 99 -10.07 -8.80 -4.84
CA ILE A 99 -10.84 -9.59 -3.86
C ILE A 99 -11.36 -8.67 -2.72
N GLY A 100 -10.53 -7.73 -2.27
CA GLY A 100 -10.93 -6.76 -1.25
C GLY A 100 -12.09 -5.86 -1.70
N ILE A 101 -12.05 -5.39 -2.96
CA ILE A 101 -13.14 -4.60 -3.56
C ILE A 101 -14.43 -5.43 -3.62
N LEU A 102 -14.35 -6.68 -4.08
CA LEU A 102 -15.50 -7.58 -4.10
C LEU A 102 -16.07 -7.80 -2.70
N GLY A 103 -15.20 -8.06 -1.71
CA GLY A 103 -15.60 -8.21 -0.31
C GLY A 103 -16.28 -6.98 0.26
N ALA A 104 -15.81 -5.78 -0.10
CA ALA A 104 -16.43 -4.52 0.29
C ALA A 104 -17.84 -4.38 -0.29
N TYR A 105 -18.04 -4.64 -1.58
CA TYR A 105 -19.36 -4.58 -2.21
C TYR A 105 -20.34 -5.60 -1.60
N LEU A 106 -19.89 -6.83 -1.36
CA LEU A 106 -20.74 -7.85 -0.72
C LEU A 106 -21.15 -7.45 0.70
N SER A 107 -20.21 -6.88 1.47
CA SER A 107 -20.48 -6.37 2.80
C SER A 107 -21.46 -5.19 2.77
N ASP A 108 -21.25 -4.22 1.89
CA ASP A 108 -22.12 -3.06 1.75
C ASP A 108 -23.52 -3.49 1.34
N THR A 109 -23.64 -4.44 0.41
CA THR A 109 -24.94 -5.02 0.01
C THR A 109 -25.64 -5.70 1.19
N ALA A 110 -24.93 -6.52 1.96
CA ALA A 110 -25.49 -7.24 3.11
C ALA A 110 -26.03 -6.27 4.19
N PHE A 111 -25.31 -5.19 4.47
CA PHE A 111 -25.73 -4.21 5.47
C PHE A 111 -26.67 -3.12 4.94
N SER A 112 -26.81 -2.96 3.61
CA SER A 112 -27.74 -1.99 3.01
C SER A 112 -29.19 -2.28 3.38
N TYR A 113 -29.60 -3.56 3.44
CA TYR A 113 -30.95 -3.99 3.81
C TYR A 113 -31.36 -3.58 5.23
N THR A 114 -30.38 -3.41 6.14
CA THR A 114 -30.62 -3.01 7.53
C THR A 114 -30.39 -1.52 7.77
N GLY A 115 -29.90 -0.78 6.77
CA GLY A 115 -29.51 0.63 6.92
C GLY A 115 -28.34 0.86 7.87
N ALA A 116 -27.59 -0.19 8.21
CA ALA A 116 -26.53 -0.18 9.24
C ALA A 116 -25.20 0.34 8.69
N TRP A 117 -25.17 1.59 8.20
CA TRP A 117 -23.98 2.22 7.61
C TRP A 117 -22.73 2.20 8.51
N ARG A 118 -22.91 2.20 9.83
CA ARG A 118 -21.80 2.11 10.79
C ARG A 118 -21.07 0.76 10.71
N TRP A 119 -21.81 -0.32 10.46
CA TRP A 119 -21.22 -1.65 10.28
C TRP A 119 -20.50 -1.76 8.93
N MET A 120 -21.01 -1.12 7.86
CA MET A 120 -20.31 -1.06 6.58
C MET A 120 -18.90 -0.47 6.74
N LEU A 121 -18.78 0.60 7.54
CA LEU A 121 -17.49 1.24 7.83
C LEU A 121 -16.65 0.45 8.84
N GLY A 122 -17.31 -0.25 9.77
CA GLY A 122 -16.67 -1.03 10.83
C GLY A 122 -16.04 -2.33 10.34
N VAL A 123 -16.57 -2.94 9.30
CA VAL A 123 -16.07 -4.22 8.74
C VAL A 123 -14.58 -4.13 8.34
N ILE A 124 -14.09 -2.96 7.95
CA ILE A 124 -12.69 -2.70 7.61
C ILE A 124 -11.73 -3.08 8.77
N ILE A 125 -12.20 -3.09 10.00
CA ILE A 125 -11.41 -3.50 11.19
C ILE A 125 -10.90 -4.93 11.03
N ILE A 126 -11.68 -5.84 10.47
CA ILE A 126 -11.31 -7.26 10.35
C ILE A 126 -10.04 -7.43 9.49
N PRO A 127 -10.01 -6.99 8.21
CA PRO A 127 -8.80 -7.10 7.42
C PRO A 127 -7.65 -6.23 7.98
N ALA A 128 -7.93 -5.11 8.65
CA ALA A 128 -6.90 -4.28 9.27
C ALA A 128 -6.18 -5.00 10.43
N ILE A 129 -6.92 -5.72 11.27
CA ILE A 129 -6.35 -6.54 12.35
C ILE A 129 -5.57 -7.71 11.76
N LEU A 130 -6.11 -8.38 10.74
CA LEU A 130 -5.39 -9.47 10.05
C LEU A 130 -4.08 -8.97 9.44
N LEU A 131 -4.07 -7.79 8.83
CA LEU A 131 -2.87 -7.15 8.32
C LEU A 131 -1.86 -6.88 9.45
N LEU A 132 -2.32 -6.31 10.56
CA LEU A 132 -1.46 -5.98 11.71
C LEU A 132 -0.81 -7.25 12.29
N ILE A 133 -1.58 -8.31 12.48
CA ILE A 133 -1.10 -9.60 12.96
C ILE A 133 -0.10 -10.20 11.95
N GLY A 134 -0.46 -10.23 10.67
CA GLY A 134 0.40 -10.77 9.62
C GLY A 134 1.74 -10.07 9.55
N VAL A 135 1.74 -8.73 9.53
CA VAL A 135 2.97 -7.93 9.48
C VAL A 135 3.83 -8.10 10.74
N PHE A 136 3.22 -8.37 11.89
CA PHE A 136 3.97 -8.61 13.13
C PHE A 136 4.93 -9.80 13.01
N PHE A 137 4.53 -10.87 12.34
CA PHE A 137 5.35 -12.08 12.15
C PHE A 137 6.35 -11.98 11.00
N LEU A 138 6.20 -11.03 10.09
CA LEU A 138 7.10 -10.86 8.96
C LEU A 138 8.42 -10.20 9.37
N PRO A 139 9.57 -10.56 8.74
CA PRO A 139 10.84 -9.86 8.94
C PRO A 139 10.80 -8.47 8.30
N ASP A 140 11.74 -7.59 8.62
CA ASP A 140 11.93 -6.35 7.85
C ASP A 140 12.72 -6.62 6.57
N SER A 141 12.75 -5.66 5.64
CA SER A 141 13.42 -5.83 4.35
C SER A 141 14.94 -5.98 4.49
N PRO A 142 15.56 -6.98 3.82
CA PRO A 142 17.01 -7.13 3.80
C PRO A 142 17.69 -5.94 3.10
N ARG A 143 17.08 -5.36 2.07
CA ARG A 143 17.58 -4.18 1.39
C ARG A 143 17.59 -2.95 2.29
N TRP A 144 16.57 -2.80 3.14
CA TRP A 144 16.52 -1.72 4.11
C TRP A 144 17.62 -1.85 5.19
N PHE A 145 17.84 -3.08 5.72
CA PHE A 145 18.93 -3.32 6.65
C PHE A 145 20.29 -2.98 6.04
N ALA A 146 20.53 -3.42 4.80
CA ALA A 146 21.75 -3.11 4.08
C ALA A 146 21.93 -1.61 3.83
N ALA A 147 20.88 -0.87 3.45
CA ALA A 147 20.92 0.58 3.29
C ALA A 147 21.24 1.32 4.61
N LYS A 148 20.89 0.72 5.76
CA LYS A 148 21.28 1.21 7.09
C LYS A 148 22.64 0.67 7.55
N ARG A 149 23.42 0.03 6.68
CA ARG A 149 24.72 -0.61 6.95
C ARG A 149 24.65 -1.75 7.99
N ARG A 150 23.49 -2.31 8.21
CA ARG A 150 23.23 -3.45 9.11
C ARG A 150 23.29 -4.76 8.34
N PHE A 151 24.46 -5.08 7.79
CA PHE A 151 24.65 -6.22 6.90
C PHE A 151 24.41 -7.58 7.57
N VAL A 152 24.75 -7.72 8.86
CA VAL A 152 24.50 -8.95 9.63
C VAL A 152 23.00 -9.25 9.73
N ASP A 153 22.18 -8.23 9.96
CA ASP A 153 20.72 -8.40 10.02
C ASP A 153 20.15 -8.69 8.64
N ALA A 154 20.68 -8.04 7.58
CA ALA A 154 20.30 -8.31 6.20
C ALA A 154 20.58 -9.78 5.82
N GLU A 155 21.79 -10.29 6.15
CA GLU A 155 22.17 -11.68 5.91
C GLU A 155 21.25 -12.65 6.65
N ARG A 156 20.95 -12.39 7.93
CA ARG A 156 20.05 -13.22 8.73
C ARG A 156 18.65 -13.32 8.12
N VAL A 157 18.14 -12.23 7.58
CA VAL A 157 16.84 -12.21 6.91
C VAL A 157 16.90 -12.96 5.58
N LEU A 158 17.94 -12.74 4.77
CA LEU A 158 18.11 -13.46 3.50
C LEU A 158 18.25 -14.97 3.70
N LEU A 159 18.98 -15.42 4.74
CA LEU A 159 19.09 -16.85 5.09
C LEU A 159 17.74 -17.49 5.48
N ARG A 160 16.76 -16.72 5.91
CA ARG A 160 15.38 -17.20 6.19
C ARG A 160 14.49 -17.20 4.96
N LEU A 161 14.80 -16.38 3.96
CA LEU A 161 13.95 -16.14 2.80
C LEU A 161 14.44 -16.86 1.53
N ARG A 162 15.64 -17.43 1.54
CA ARG A 162 16.26 -18.10 0.40
C ARG A 162 16.47 -19.57 0.71
N ASP A 163 16.39 -20.40 -0.33
CA ASP A 163 16.50 -21.84 -0.18
C ASP A 163 17.93 -22.30 0.15
N THR A 164 18.93 -21.53 -0.29
CA THR A 164 20.34 -21.87 -0.06
C THR A 164 21.13 -20.70 0.51
N SER A 165 22.11 -21.02 1.37
CA SER A 165 23.02 -20.01 1.92
C SER A 165 23.90 -19.34 0.85
N ALA A 166 24.18 -20.04 -0.25
CA ALA A 166 24.91 -19.48 -1.37
C ALA A 166 24.12 -18.38 -2.09
N GLU A 167 22.82 -18.60 -2.30
CA GLU A 167 21.91 -17.62 -2.91
C GLU A 167 21.75 -16.38 -2.02
N ALA A 168 21.60 -16.59 -0.70
CA ALA A 168 21.52 -15.49 0.26
C ALA A 168 22.78 -14.62 0.28
N LYS A 169 23.97 -15.22 0.24
CA LYS A 169 25.24 -14.51 0.18
C LYS A 169 25.43 -13.74 -1.13
N ARG A 170 25.13 -14.39 -2.25
CA ARG A 170 25.20 -13.75 -3.57
C ARG A 170 24.29 -12.50 -3.62
N GLU A 171 23.06 -12.61 -3.18
CA GLU A 171 22.13 -11.48 -3.15
C GLU A 171 22.60 -10.37 -2.20
N LEU A 172 23.20 -10.72 -1.06
CA LEU A 172 23.79 -9.74 -0.15
C LEU A 172 24.94 -8.96 -0.81
N ASP A 173 25.78 -9.65 -1.58
CA ASP A 173 26.91 -9.02 -2.27
C ASP A 173 26.39 -8.11 -3.41
N GLU A 174 25.39 -8.52 -4.16
CA GLU A 174 24.71 -7.68 -5.17
C GLU A 174 24.10 -6.42 -4.54
N ILE A 175 23.48 -6.55 -3.36
CA ILE A 175 22.94 -5.38 -2.61
C ILE A 175 24.08 -4.46 -2.16
N ARG A 176 25.18 -5.00 -1.67
CA ARG A 176 26.35 -4.20 -1.26
C ARG A 176 26.94 -3.42 -2.43
N GLU A 177 27.08 -4.05 -3.57
CA GLU A 177 27.61 -3.44 -4.80
C GLU A 177 26.69 -2.30 -5.29
N SER A 178 25.38 -2.53 -5.28
CA SER A 178 24.39 -1.52 -5.62
C SER A 178 24.41 -0.28 -4.71
N LEU A 179 24.78 -0.46 -3.43
CA LEU A 179 24.88 0.64 -2.47
C LEU A 179 26.19 1.44 -2.57
N GLN A 180 27.22 0.92 -3.24
CA GLN A 180 28.48 1.65 -3.45
C GLN A 180 28.32 2.75 -4.50
N VAL A 181 27.41 2.57 -5.45
CA VAL A 181 27.09 3.58 -6.47
C VAL A 181 26.25 4.67 -5.80
N LYS A 182 26.85 5.84 -5.54
CA LYS A 182 26.13 7.03 -5.04
C LYS A 182 25.10 7.47 -6.10
N GLN A 183 23.90 6.98 -5.99
CA GLN A 183 22.79 7.39 -6.84
C GLN A 183 22.00 8.51 -6.14
N SER A 184 22.20 9.75 -6.56
CA SER A 184 21.24 10.80 -6.27
C SER A 184 20.13 10.71 -7.33
N GLY A 185 18.89 10.47 -6.91
CA GLY A 185 17.76 10.35 -7.83
C GLY A 185 17.61 11.58 -8.75
N TRP A 186 17.97 12.77 -8.25
CA TRP A 186 17.95 14.01 -9.04
C TRP A 186 19.07 14.09 -10.07
N ALA A 187 20.26 13.60 -9.73
CA ALA A 187 21.36 13.49 -10.69
C ALA A 187 21.04 12.47 -11.80
N LEU A 188 20.50 11.30 -11.41
CA LEU A 188 20.04 10.29 -12.37
C LEU A 188 18.99 10.83 -13.33
N PHE A 189 18.05 11.64 -12.86
CA PHE A 189 17.03 12.26 -13.70
C PHE A 189 17.65 13.23 -14.72
N LYS A 190 18.71 13.96 -14.36
CA LYS A 190 19.39 14.87 -15.26
C LYS A 190 20.32 14.16 -16.25
N GLU A 191 21.05 13.16 -15.81
CA GLU A 191 22.15 12.55 -16.55
C GLU A 191 21.73 11.31 -17.35
N ASN A 192 20.75 10.53 -16.86
CA ASN A 192 20.38 9.26 -17.48
C ASN A 192 19.08 9.36 -18.28
N SER A 193 19.21 9.31 -19.62
CA SER A 193 18.08 9.38 -20.53
C SER A 193 17.11 8.21 -20.39
N ASN A 194 17.61 6.99 -20.07
CA ASN A 194 16.78 5.81 -19.87
C ASN A 194 15.96 5.94 -18.59
N PHE A 195 16.54 6.52 -17.54
CA PHE A 195 15.81 6.79 -16.30
C PHE A 195 14.68 7.79 -16.52
N ARG A 196 14.93 8.89 -17.26
CA ARG A 196 13.88 9.87 -17.63
C ARG A 196 12.74 9.21 -18.42
N ARG A 197 13.09 8.36 -19.41
CA ARG A 197 12.09 7.62 -20.19
C ARG A 197 11.25 6.70 -19.33
N ALA A 198 11.88 5.95 -18.40
CA ALA A 198 11.18 5.07 -17.48
C ALA A 198 10.22 5.82 -16.56
N VAL A 199 10.67 6.98 -16.01
CA VAL A 199 9.82 7.84 -15.17
C VAL A 199 8.67 8.41 -16.01
N PHE A 200 8.94 8.92 -17.20
CA PHE A 200 7.91 9.47 -18.09
C PHE A 200 6.86 8.41 -18.46
N LEU A 201 7.29 7.23 -18.87
CA LEU A 201 6.39 6.12 -19.19
C LEU A 201 5.55 5.69 -17.98
N GLY A 202 6.16 5.60 -16.80
CA GLY A 202 5.44 5.27 -15.57
C GLY A 202 4.38 6.31 -15.22
N VAL A 203 4.71 7.60 -15.32
CA VAL A 203 3.75 8.68 -15.09
C VAL A 203 2.65 8.67 -16.17
N LEU A 204 3.00 8.49 -17.43
CA LEU A 204 2.04 8.44 -18.53
C LEU A 204 1.06 7.29 -18.37
N LEU A 205 1.54 6.08 -18.04
CA LEU A 205 0.69 4.93 -17.78
C LEU A 205 -0.28 5.20 -16.63
N GLN A 206 0.19 5.82 -15.54
CA GLN A 206 -0.64 6.15 -14.40
C GLN A 206 -1.70 7.21 -14.74
N VAL A 207 -1.34 8.20 -15.52
CA VAL A 207 -2.26 9.22 -16.05
C VAL A 207 -3.32 8.56 -16.92
N MET A 208 -2.90 7.73 -17.88
CA MET A 208 -3.84 7.01 -18.76
C MET A 208 -4.78 6.09 -17.97
N GLN A 209 -4.28 5.41 -16.94
CA GLN A 209 -5.12 4.61 -16.04
C GLN A 209 -6.22 5.44 -15.38
N GLN A 210 -5.91 6.65 -14.91
CA GLN A 210 -6.92 7.53 -14.30
C GLN A 210 -7.93 8.05 -15.35
N PHE A 211 -7.47 8.35 -16.57
CA PHE A 211 -8.36 8.79 -17.65
C PHE A 211 -9.34 7.72 -18.14
N THR A 212 -9.08 6.43 -17.88
CA THR A 212 -10.06 5.36 -18.17
C THR A 212 -11.33 5.47 -17.30
N GLY A 213 -11.33 6.32 -16.27
CA GLY A 213 -12.48 6.53 -15.39
C GLY A 213 -12.79 5.37 -14.46
N MET A 214 -11.89 4.37 -14.36
CA MET A 214 -12.11 3.15 -13.58
C MET A 214 -12.54 3.46 -12.13
N ASN A 215 -11.86 4.40 -11.48
CA ASN A 215 -12.18 4.78 -10.11
C ASN A 215 -13.54 5.48 -10.01
N VAL A 216 -13.89 6.32 -10.99
CA VAL A 216 -15.19 6.99 -11.03
C VAL A 216 -16.32 5.98 -11.17
N ILE A 217 -16.18 5.01 -12.08
CA ILE A 217 -17.15 3.94 -12.25
C ILE A 217 -17.33 3.16 -10.94
N MET A 218 -16.23 2.81 -10.27
CA MET A 218 -16.30 2.09 -8.99
C MET A 218 -17.03 2.88 -7.90
N TYR A 219 -16.79 4.17 -7.76
CA TYR A 219 -17.46 4.99 -6.74
C TYR A 219 -18.93 5.26 -7.03
N TYR A 220 -19.31 5.37 -8.29
CA TYR A 220 -20.68 5.71 -8.72
C TYR A 220 -21.45 4.52 -9.29
N ALA A 221 -20.90 3.31 -9.26
CA ALA A 221 -21.54 2.11 -9.79
C ALA A 221 -22.99 1.94 -9.31
N PRO A 222 -23.31 2.02 -8.01
CA PRO A 222 -24.68 1.86 -7.54
C PRO A 222 -25.63 2.90 -8.17
N LYS A 223 -25.20 4.15 -8.28
CA LYS A 223 -26.00 5.21 -8.87
C LYS A 223 -26.16 5.09 -10.38
N ILE A 224 -25.17 4.57 -11.07
CA ILE A 224 -25.23 4.28 -12.50
C ILE A 224 -26.25 3.18 -12.77
N PHE A 225 -26.27 2.09 -11.97
CA PHE A 225 -27.24 1.02 -12.09
C PHE A 225 -28.66 1.49 -11.75
N GLU A 226 -28.84 2.28 -10.70
CA GLU A 226 -30.13 2.89 -10.37
C GLU A 226 -30.70 3.74 -11.51
N LEU A 227 -29.85 4.58 -12.14
CA LEU A 227 -30.24 5.38 -13.31
C LEU A 227 -30.52 4.53 -14.56
N ALA A 228 -29.89 3.36 -14.67
CA ALA A 228 -30.13 2.41 -15.76
C ALA A 228 -31.39 1.55 -15.55
N GLY A 229 -32.07 1.70 -14.40
CA GLY A 229 -33.33 1.00 -14.12
C GLY A 229 -33.17 -0.37 -13.44
N TYR A 230 -32.03 -0.61 -12.80
CA TYR A 230 -31.75 -1.83 -12.02
C TYR A 230 -31.77 -1.53 -10.53
#